data_e4a529f4b60356114b2b1a7c78769d1d
#
_entry.id   e4a529f4b60356114b2b1a7c78769d1d
#
_cell.length_a   1.000
_cell.length_b   1.000
_cell.length_c   1.000
_cell.angle_alpha   90.00
_cell.angle_beta   90.00
_cell.angle_gamma   90.00
#
_symmetry.space_group_name_H-M   'P 1'
#
loop_
_entity.id
_entity.type
_entity.pdbx_description
1 polymer ?
#
loop_
_entity_poly.entity_id
_entity_poly.type
_entity_poly.pdbx_seq_one_letter_code
_entity_poly.pdbx_strand_id
1 'polypeptide(L)'
;MLMNTNEYLEIVDNIKSNIRSAQYKAAVAANKELIMLYWNIGKIINTHKSWGNKFIENLAQDIKLDFPDMKGFSVRNLKYMSKFAATYDDIEFVQTVSAQIPWSHNVAILD
;
A
#
# COMPACT_ATOMS: atom_id res chain seq x y z
N MET A 1 -13.25 3.43 -46.62
CA MET A 1 -14.41 3.46 -45.72
C MET A 1 -14.50 4.80 -45.03
N LEU A 2 -15.67 5.42 -45.09
CA LEU A 2 -15.86 6.68 -44.36
C LEU A 2 -16.37 6.39 -42.98
N MET A 3 -15.66 6.86 -42.01
CA MET A 3 -15.99 6.70 -40.57
C MET A 3 -16.99 7.77 -40.18
N ASN A 4 -18.09 7.36 -39.54
CA ASN A 4 -19.04 8.30 -38.95
C ASN A 4 -18.34 8.96 -37.72
N THR A 5 -18.25 10.29 -37.74
CA THR A 5 -17.56 11.04 -36.70
C THR A 5 -18.16 10.79 -35.31
N ASN A 6 -19.50 10.77 -35.21
CA ASN A 6 -20.14 10.54 -33.91
C ASN A 6 -19.88 9.11 -33.41
N GLU A 7 -19.95 8.13 -34.30
CA GLU A 7 -19.66 6.74 -33.97
C GLU A 7 -18.22 6.57 -33.53
N TYR A 8 -17.27 7.23 -34.22
CA TYR A 8 -15.86 7.20 -33.84
C TYR A 8 -15.66 7.78 -32.43
N LEU A 9 -16.30 8.92 -32.14
CA LEU A 9 -16.19 9.56 -30.83
C LEU A 9 -16.75 8.68 -29.71
N GLU A 10 -17.85 7.98 -29.95
CA GLU A 10 -18.42 7.04 -29.00
C GLU A 10 -17.46 5.88 -28.72
N ILE A 11 -16.83 5.34 -29.76
CA ILE A 11 -15.85 4.26 -29.61
C ILE A 11 -14.65 4.75 -28.80
N VAL A 12 -14.13 5.94 -29.11
CA VAL A 12 -12.99 6.52 -28.38
C VAL A 12 -13.34 6.75 -26.93
N ASP A 13 -14.51 7.30 -26.64
CA ASP A 13 -14.96 7.56 -25.27
C ASP A 13 -15.11 6.26 -24.48
N ASN A 14 -15.63 5.21 -25.11
CA ASN A 14 -15.77 3.90 -24.50
C ASN A 14 -14.39 3.32 -24.14
N ILE A 15 -13.43 3.40 -25.06
CA ILE A 15 -12.06 2.92 -24.83
C ILE A 15 -11.40 3.71 -23.70
N LYS A 16 -11.52 5.04 -23.70
CA LYS A 16 -10.98 5.90 -22.66
C LYS A 16 -11.56 5.55 -21.28
N SER A 17 -12.86 5.30 -21.21
CA SER A 17 -13.53 4.87 -19.99
C SER A 17 -13.00 3.54 -19.48
N ASN A 18 -12.78 2.59 -20.39
CA ASN A 18 -12.21 1.28 -20.05
C ASN A 18 -10.79 1.43 -19.52
N ILE A 19 -9.98 2.31 -20.12
CA ILE A 19 -8.62 2.58 -19.64
C ILE A 19 -8.64 3.14 -18.23
N ARG A 20 -9.47 4.16 -17.97
CA ARG A 20 -9.59 4.76 -16.63
C ARG A 20 -10.03 3.76 -15.59
N SER A 21 -11.00 2.91 -15.94
CA SER A 21 -11.48 1.85 -15.03
C SER A 21 -10.38 0.85 -14.71
N ALA A 22 -9.62 0.43 -15.72
CA ALA A 22 -8.50 -0.50 -15.52
C ALA A 22 -7.40 0.12 -14.65
N GLN A 23 -7.07 1.39 -14.90
CA GLN A 23 -6.08 2.11 -14.08
C GLN A 23 -6.54 2.24 -12.63
N TYR A 24 -7.79 2.56 -12.40
CA TYR A 24 -8.36 2.66 -11.05
C TYR A 24 -8.30 1.32 -10.33
N LYS A 25 -8.71 0.24 -10.98
CA LYS A 25 -8.67 -1.10 -10.39
C LYS A 25 -7.25 -1.52 -10.05
N ALA A 26 -6.29 -1.21 -10.94
CA ALA A 26 -4.88 -1.52 -10.70
C ALA A 26 -4.34 -0.74 -9.50
N ALA A 27 -4.69 0.54 -9.39
CA ALA A 27 -4.27 1.38 -8.26
C ALA A 27 -4.85 0.88 -6.94
N VAL A 28 -6.11 0.48 -6.92
CA VAL A 28 -6.76 -0.09 -5.74
C VAL A 28 -6.08 -1.40 -5.32
N ALA A 29 -5.80 -2.28 -6.28
CA ALA A 29 -5.14 -3.54 -6.00
C ALA A 29 -3.72 -3.33 -5.47
N ALA A 30 -2.96 -2.41 -6.06
CA ALA A 30 -1.61 -2.08 -5.62
C ALA A 30 -1.60 -1.52 -4.19
N ASN A 31 -2.55 -0.64 -3.87
CA ASN A 31 -2.69 -0.09 -2.52
C ASN A 31 -2.99 -1.19 -1.51
N LYS A 32 -3.91 -2.08 -1.83
CA LYS A 32 -4.25 -3.21 -0.95
C LYS A 32 -3.04 -4.08 -0.67
N GLU A 33 -2.29 -4.43 -1.71
CA GLU A 33 -1.06 -5.24 -1.55
C GLU A 33 -0.05 -4.54 -0.65
N LEU A 34 0.13 -3.23 -0.81
CA LEU A 34 1.06 -2.44 -0.01
C LEU A 34 0.63 -2.43 1.46
N ILE A 35 -0.63 -2.13 1.74
CA ILE A 35 -1.15 -2.07 3.11
C ILE A 35 -1.02 -3.43 3.80
N MET A 36 -1.33 -4.52 3.09
CA MET A 36 -1.19 -5.86 3.63
C MET A 36 0.27 -6.21 3.91
N LEU A 37 1.17 -5.80 3.03
CA LEU A 37 2.61 -5.98 3.25
C LEU A 37 3.07 -5.27 4.51
N TYR A 38 2.67 -4.01 4.69
CA TYR A 38 3.03 -3.22 5.85
C TYR A 38 2.47 -3.80 7.15
N TRP A 39 1.24 -4.29 7.10
CA TRP A 39 0.63 -4.96 8.25
C TRP A 39 1.40 -6.23 8.63
N ASN A 40 1.77 -7.05 7.65
CA ASN A 40 2.54 -8.27 7.88
C ASN A 40 3.93 -7.97 8.46
N ILE A 41 4.61 -6.96 7.93
CA ILE A 41 5.90 -6.51 8.46
C ILE A 41 5.75 -6.05 9.91
N GLY A 42 4.71 -5.26 10.18
CA GLY A 42 4.41 -4.79 11.53
C GLY A 42 4.18 -5.93 12.51
N LYS A 43 3.48 -6.98 12.07
CA LYS A 43 3.26 -8.17 12.89
C LYS A 43 4.58 -8.88 13.22
N ILE A 44 5.46 -9.01 12.24
CA ILE A 44 6.77 -9.61 12.43
C ILE A 44 7.60 -8.80 13.42
N ILE A 45 7.62 -7.47 13.26
CA ILE A 45 8.32 -6.58 14.20
C ILE A 45 7.79 -6.78 15.62
N ASN A 46 6.48 -6.86 15.77
CA ASN A 46 5.85 -7.00 17.09
C ASN A 46 6.14 -8.35 17.73
N THR A 47 6.34 -9.39 16.93
CA THR A 47 6.75 -10.71 17.43
C THR A 47 8.14 -10.65 18.08
N HIS A 48 8.99 -9.71 17.65
CA HIS A 48 10.36 -9.54 18.15
C HIS A 48 10.52 -8.24 18.94
N LYS A 49 9.48 -7.79 19.62
CA LYS A 49 9.49 -6.54 20.38
C LYS A 49 10.60 -6.46 21.42
N SER A 50 10.98 -7.58 21.99
CA SER A 50 12.06 -7.65 22.99
C SER A 50 13.42 -7.23 22.43
N TRP A 51 13.59 -7.24 21.08
CA TRP A 51 14.86 -6.83 20.46
C TRP A 51 15.01 -5.30 20.38
N GLY A 52 13.93 -4.54 20.59
CA GLY A 52 13.94 -3.09 20.74
C GLY A 52 14.21 -2.31 19.46
N ASN A 53 14.57 -1.04 19.63
CA ASN A 53 14.81 -0.11 18.53
C ASN A 53 15.99 -0.50 17.64
N LYS A 54 16.99 -1.18 18.21
CA LYS A 54 18.16 -1.64 17.45
C LYS A 54 17.75 -2.60 16.33
N PHE A 55 16.80 -3.46 16.62
CA PHE A 55 16.26 -4.38 15.60
C PHE A 55 15.66 -3.61 14.43
N ILE A 56 14.86 -2.57 14.72
CA ILE A 56 14.21 -1.78 13.67
C ILE A 56 15.26 -1.01 12.85
N GLU A 57 16.28 -0.45 13.50
CA GLU A 57 17.37 0.25 12.82
C GLU A 57 18.13 -0.69 11.88
N ASN A 58 18.48 -1.87 12.35
CA ASN A 58 19.17 -2.88 11.53
C ASN A 58 18.31 -3.37 10.39
N LEU A 59 17.02 -3.59 10.63
CA LEU A 59 16.08 -4.01 9.60
C LEU A 59 15.97 -2.96 8.48
N ALA A 60 15.89 -1.68 8.85
CA ALA A 60 15.83 -0.60 7.87
C ALA A 60 17.08 -0.58 6.99
N GLN A 61 18.27 -0.76 7.58
CA GLN A 61 19.53 -0.79 6.84
C GLN A 61 19.60 -2.00 5.90
N ASP A 62 19.21 -3.18 6.38
CA ASP A 62 19.26 -4.41 5.59
C ASP A 62 18.30 -4.36 4.40
N ILE A 63 17.09 -3.81 4.61
CA ILE A 63 16.13 -3.63 3.52
C ILE A 63 16.70 -2.67 2.47
N LYS A 64 17.33 -1.58 2.91
CA LYS A 64 17.91 -0.59 2.00
C LYS A 64 19.03 -1.16 1.15
N LEU A 65 19.80 -2.10 1.69
CA LEU A 65 20.87 -2.76 0.93
C LEU A 65 20.32 -3.56 -0.27
N ASP A 66 19.23 -4.28 -0.07
CA ASP A 66 18.63 -5.09 -1.13
C ASP A 66 17.70 -4.29 -2.04
N PHE A 67 17.10 -3.24 -1.50
CA PHE A 67 16.10 -2.42 -2.22
C PHE A 67 16.44 -0.94 -2.10
N PRO A 68 17.58 -0.49 -2.66
CA PRO A 68 18.07 0.88 -2.43
C PRO A 68 17.15 1.96 -3.00
N ASP A 69 16.35 1.64 -4.01
CA ASP A 69 15.46 2.61 -4.65
C ASP A 69 14.04 2.59 -4.07
N MET A 70 13.74 1.66 -3.17
CA MET A 70 12.42 1.59 -2.56
C MET A 70 12.29 2.56 -1.39
N LYS A 71 11.19 3.28 -1.37
CA LYS A 71 10.81 4.16 -0.26
C LYS A 71 9.81 3.43 0.64
N GLY A 72 9.66 3.91 1.85
CA GLY A 72 8.66 3.36 2.76
C GLY A 72 9.19 2.43 3.83
N PHE A 73 10.51 2.17 3.85
CA PHE A 73 11.13 1.28 4.83
C PHE A 73 12.13 2.01 5.73
N SER A 74 11.86 3.29 6.00
CA SER A 74 12.61 4.06 6.99
C SER A 74 12.30 3.54 8.40
N VAL A 75 13.17 3.85 9.36
CA VAL A 75 12.93 3.53 10.77
C VAL A 75 11.58 4.06 11.22
N ARG A 76 11.27 5.32 10.88
CA ARG A 76 9.99 5.93 11.25
C ARG A 76 8.81 5.15 10.68
N ASN A 77 8.88 4.78 9.40
CA ASN A 77 7.77 4.09 8.76
C ASN A 77 7.62 2.66 9.27
N LEU A 78 8.72 1.98 9.56
CA LEU A 78 8.68 0.64 10.19
C LEU A 78 8.02 0.71 11.57
N LYS A 79 8.26 1.78 12.33
CA LYS A 79 7.58 1.99 13.61
C LYS A 79 6.07 2.19 13.44
N TYR A 80 5.65 2.90 12.37
CA TYR A 80 4.23 3.03 12.05
C TYR A 80 3.62 1.69 11.65
N MET A 81 4.35 0.86 10.92
CA MET A 81 3.89 -0.50 10.59
C MET A 81 3.65 -1.33 11.85
N SER A 82 4.58 -1.23 12.81
CA SER A 82 4.46 -1.89 14.11
C SER A 82 3.21 -1.41 14.86
N LYS A 83 3.00 -0.11 14.92
CA LYS A 83 1.83 0.50 15.56
C LYS A 83 0.54 0.10 14.86
N PHE A 84 0.55 0.08 13.53
CA PHE A 84 -0.59 -0.32 12.70
C PHE A 84 -1.01 -1.75 13.02
N ALA A 85 -0.05 -2.68 13.01
CA ALA A 85 -0.33 -4.09 13.30
C ALA A 85 -0.76 -4.31 14.76
N ALA A 86 -0.26 -3.52 15.70
CA ALA A 86 -0.67 -3.59 17.10
C ALA A 86 -2.08 -3.02 17.32
N THR A 87 -2.46 -2.01 16.54
CA THR A 87 -3.77 -1.36 16.64
C THR A 87 -4.86 -2.22 16.01
N TYR A 88 -4.58 -2.85 14.87
CA TYR A 88 -5.53 -3.66 14.12
C TYR A 88 -5.01 -5.08 14.00
N ASP A 89 -5.47 -5.96 14.88
CA ASP A 89 -5.04 -7.35 14.90
C ASP A 89 -5.91 -8.28 14.03
N ASP A 90 -7.03 -7.77 13.50
CA ASP A 90 -7.94 -8.52 12.66
C ASP A 90 -7.59 -8.31 11.18
N ILE A 91 -7.10 -9.36 10.54
CA ILE A 91 -6.71 -9.31 9.12
C ILE A 91 -7.90 -8.93 8.22
N GLU A 92 -9.11 -9.37 8.56
CA GLU A 92 -10.30 -9.07 7.76
C GLU A 92 -10.61 -7.58 7.79
N PHE A 93 -10.50 -6.94 8.95
CA PHE A 93 -10.66 -5.49 9.07
C PHE A 93 -9.63 -4.75 8.22
N VAL A 94 -8.36 -5.17 8.27
CA VAL A 94 -7.28 -4.55 7.49
C VAL A 94 -7.58 -4.68 5.99
N GLN A 95 -8.00 -5.85 5.54
CA GLN A 95 -8.31 -6.10 4.13
C GLN A 95 -9.51 -5.29 3.63
N THR A 96 -10.53 -5.10 4.46
CA THR A 96 -11.80 -4.50 4.05
C THR A 96 -11.90 -3.01 4.35
N VAL A 97 -11.18 -2.51 5.34
CA VAL A 97 -11.26 -1.10 5.76
C VAL A 97 -9.93 -0.39 5.51
N SER A 98 -8.86 -0.80 6.19
CA SER A 98 -7.56 -0.11 6.11
C SER A 98 -6.99 -0.11 4.69
N ALA A 99 -7.18 -1.20 3.96
CA ALA A 99 -6.67 -1.34 2.59
C ALA A 99 -7.43 -0.50 1.57
N GLN A 100 -8.54 0.15 1.95
CA GLN A 100 -9.32 1.02 1.08
C GLN A 100 -8.77 2.45 1.02
N ILE A 101 -7.87 2.81 1.93
CA ILE A 101 -7.29 4.16 1.98
C ILE A 101 -5.77 4.09 1.84
N PRO A 102 -5.12 5.19 1.37
CA PRO A 102 -3.66 5.22 1.24
C PRO A 102 -2.95 5.07 2.58
N TRP A 103 -1.70 4.64 2.53
CA TRP A 103 -0.88 4.48 3.74
C TRP A 103 -0.76 5.79 4.53
N SER A 104 -0.61 6.92 3.85
CA SER A 104 -0.53 8.23 4.51
C SER A 104 -1.76 8.54 5.35
N HIS A 105 -2.95 8.13 4.90
CA HIS A 105 -4.19 8.30 5.66
C HIS A 105 -4.24 7.33 6.84
N ASN A 106 -3.76 6.12 6.68
CA ASN A 106 -3.65 5.16 7.78
C ASN A 106 -2.71 5.71 8.87
N VAL A 107 -1.56 6.28 8.48
CA VAL A 107 -0.63 6.91 9.41
C VAL A 107 -1.28 8.07 10.16
N ALA A 108 -2.03 8.91 9.47
CA ALA A 108 -2.72 10.04 10.09
C ALA A 108 -3.74 9.58 11.15
N ILE A 109 -4.45 8.49 10.88
CA ILE A 109 -5.40 7.92 11.84
C ILE A 109 -4.68 7.37 13.08
N LEU A 110 -3.49 6.81 12.90
CA LEU A 110 -2.70 6.26 14.00
C LEU A 110 -2.10 7.34 14.91
N ASP A 111 -1.91 8.55 14.38
CA ASP A 111 -1.47 9.69 15.15
C ASP A 111 -2.66 10.31 15.87
#